data_7a01949f1891da465add215dde3fc7ce
#
_entry.id   7a01949f1891da465add215dde3fc7ce
#
_cell.length_a   1.000
_cell.length_b   1.000
_cell.length_c   1.000
_cell.angle_alpha   90.00
_cell.angle_beta   90.00
_cell.angle_gamma   90.00
#
_symmetry.space_group_name_H-M   'P 1'
#
loop_
_entity.id
_entity.type
_entity.pdbx_description
1 polymer ?
#
loop_
_entity_poly.entity_id
_entity_poly.type
_entity_poly.pdbx_seq_one_letter_code
_entity_poly.pdbx_strand_id
1 'polypeptide(L)'
;MSEYANLNDLMFPGLPPANNERRFATTNKTIHNETVPTPSLPKGFTDSNVYLQHLVHEEIKKRYGHLIPKEVEERIQQELSIIEQKRLADYILFVRESMKTARESLKSCLITSLKGRTLCSMVNYLLDITSINPIDHHLLFEMFADEATTHIPCICMDVDSDNASEFITLMKKMYGNLMAPLFFEYENRSTGQKKRKILYDQWVIANKDINDLLPMCEIYDEKKGENVLCPIYKKGSETRDLIYEKGAMIQSIMNWQPLAVLNRMLDKIKPHSSNIDKLRFLKEIPLDDSATMDLFRTGDTEDIYLFDAPDIRECLVNLHPDTLMDLVALNSLRTPSNRNTPLLQEFLLRKKSGKAINYPIPEMAEVLDETYGLLLYLEQLCLLAHKLGNLSLSDARTLSLSMGRVRRDYDLVMNHYLPMFIKGGCEKGYSKDLLEQIFNSWWQFGGYAKIFPKTSDMGLILASYRMAYLKVHYPKEWTEQQILTNIFRR
;
A
#
# COMPACT_ATOMS: atom_id res chain seq x y z
N MET A 1 8.09 39.28 -6.43
CA MET A 1 7.71 38.78 -5.08
C MET A 1 7.23 37.36 -5.26
N SER A 2 7.73 36.42 -4.47
CA SER A 2 7.25 35.04 -4.53
C SER A 2 5.76 35.03 -4.20
N GLU A 3 4.97 34.27 -4.94
CA GLU A 3 3.52 34.14 -4.76
C GLU A 3 3.15 33.57 -3.38
N TYR A 4 4.11 32.93 -2.70
CA TYR A 4 3.96 32.35 -1.36
C TYR A 4 4.85 33.13 -0.37
N ALA A 5 4.26 33.60 0.72
CA ALA A 5 4.92 34.39 1.74
C ALA A 5 6.02 33.63 2.50
N ASN A 6 5.90 32.29 2.58
CA ASN A 6 6.88 31.41 3.22
C ASN A 6 6.73 29.95 2.74
N LEU A 7 7.67 29.09 3.16
CA LEU A 7 7.68 27.65 2.83
C LEU A 7 6.45 26.88 3.33
N ASN A 8 5.87 27.31 4.43
CA ASN A 8 4.68 26.66 4.98
C ASN A 8 3.48 26.91 4.07
N ASP A 9 3.34 28.10 3.51
CA ASP A 9 2.28 28.44 2.55
C ASP A 9 2.48 27.69 1.23
N LEU A 10 3.72 27.35 0.88
CA LEU A 10 4.01 26.53 -0.29
C LEU A 10 3.54 25.07 -0.09
N MET A 11 4.00 24.41 0.98
CA MET A 11 3.79 22.98 1.17
C MET A 11 2.53 22.64 1.96
N PHE A 12 2.12 23.50 2.88
CA PHE A 12 1.02 23.29 3.84
C PHE A 12 0.14 24.53 4.00
N PRO A 13 -0.46 25.06 2.92
CA PRO A 13 -1.19 26.32 2.95
C PRO A 13 -2.33 26.30 3.97
N GLY A 14 -2.33 27.33 4.85
CA GLY A 14 -3.39 27.55 5.85
C GLY A 14 -3.55 26.45 6.91
N LEU A 15 -2.57 25.54 7.05
CA LEU A 15 -2.59 24.55 8.11
C LEU A 15 -1.99 25.11 9.42
N PRO A 16 -2.67 24.88 10.58
CA PRO A 16 -2.10 25.23 11.88
C PRO A 16 -0.94 24.27 12.25
N PRO A 17 0.01 24.71 13.07
CA PRO A 17 1.06 23.85 13.61
C PRO A 17 0.48 22.63 14.35
N ALA A 18 1.19 21.50 14.29
CA ALA A 18 0.80 20.31 15.03
C ALA A 18 0.99 20.50 16.56
N ASN A 19 0.02 20.04 17.35
CA ASN A 19 0.11 20.14 18.82
C ASN A 19 0.95 18.98 19.40
N ASN A 20 2.15 19.26 19.92
CA ASN A 20 3.25 18.31 20.16
C ASN A 20 3.43 17.85 21.63
N GLU A 21 2.43 17.94 22.51
CA GLU A 21 2.63 17.86 23.97
C GLU A 21 2.70 16.48 24.65
N ARG A 22 2.81 15.32 23.97
CA ARG A 22 2.89 14.02 24.67
C ARG A 22 4.02 13.11 24.18
N ARG A 23 4.87 12.64 25.13
CA ARG A 23 5.98 11.69 24.94
C ARG A 23 5.56 10.25 25.27
N PHE A 24 5.99 9.27 24.46
CA PHE A 24 5.87 7.83 24.75
C PHE A 24 7.16 7.10 24.38
N ALA A 25 7.57 6.11 25.21
CA ALA A 25 8.79 5.32 25.02
C ALA A 25 8.59 4.20 23.95
N THR A 26 9.65 3.92 23.19
CA THR A 26 9.70 2.82 22.20
C THR A 26 10.58 1.67 22.69
N THR A 27 10.13 0.45 22.50
CA THR A 27 10.96 -0.75 22.59
C THR A 27 11.19 -1.32 21.20
N ASN A 28 12.45 -1.38 20.75
CA ASN A 28 12.85 -2.07 19.52
C ASN A 28 13.07 -3.56 19.86
N LYS A 29 12.25 -4.44 19.30
CA LYS A 29 12.45 -5.89 19.37
C LYS A 29 12.67 -6.45 17.97
N THR A 30 13.74 -7.24 17.84
CA THR A 30 14.10 -7.94 16.60
C THR A 30 13.25 -9.20 16.45
N ILE A 31 12.73 -9.46 15.25
CA ILE A 31 11.89 -10.62 14.95
C ILE A 31 12.73 -11.72 14.30
N HIS A 32 12.55 -12.96 14.78
CA HIS A 32 13.17 -14.13 14.21
C HIS A 32 12.44 -14.59 12.94
N ASN A 33 13.18 -14.78 11.84
CA ASN A 33 12.65 -14.99 10.50
C ASN A 33 12.17 -16.43 10.18
N GLU A 34 12.06 -17.32 11.16
CA GLU A 34 11.58 -18.70 10.98
C GLU A 34 10.06 -18.85 11.16
N THR A 35 9.31 -17.83 10.73
CA THR A 35 7.88 -17.68 11.11
C THR A 35 6.89 -18.05 10.02
N VAL A 36 7.35 -18.36 8.81
CA VAL A 36 6.49 -18.57 7.65
C VAL A 36 6.50 -20.03 7.23
N PRO A 37 5.37 -20.61 6.75
CA PRO A 37 5.41 -21.92 6.14
C PRO A 37 6.48 -21.99 5.05
N THR A 38 7.45 -22.88 5.20
CA THR A 38 8.51 -23.05 4.21
C THR A 38 7.91 -23.56 2.91
N PRO A 39 8.06 -22.85 1.78
CA PRO A 39 7.51 -23.29 0.52
C PRO A 39 8.19 -24.59 0.05
N SER A 40 7.41 -25.46 -0.58
CA SER A 40 7.99 -26.65 -1.24
C SER A 40 8.80 -26.20 -2.44
N LEU A 41 10.11 -26.34 -2.37
CA LEU A 41 11.01 -25.98 -3.47
C LEU A 41 10.98 -27.06 -4.57
N PRO A 42 11.02 -26.69 -5.86
CA PRO A 42 11.12 -27.63 -6.97
C PRO A 42 12.41 -28.44 -6.94
N LYS A 43 12.43 -29.59 -7.61
CA LYS A 43 13.66 -30.39 -7.76
C LYS A 43 14.79 -29.53 -8.34
N GLY A 44 15.94 -29.57 -7.69
CA GLY A 44 17.13 -28.81 -8.07
C GLY A 44 17.37 -27.55 -7.26
N PHE A 45 16.42 -27.14 -6.42
CA PHE A 45 16.59 -26.01 -5.50
C PHE A 45 16.55 -26.49 -4.05
N THR A 46 17.51 -26.05 -3.25
CA THR A 46 17.63 -26.31 -1.81
C THR A 46 17.58 -25.05 -0.96
N ASP A 47 17.60 -23.89 -1.62
CA ASP A 47 17.62 -22.57 -1.00
C ASP A 47 16.55 -21.65 -1.62
N SER A 48 15.76 -21.01 -0.80
CA SER A 48 14.64 -20.14 -1.21
C SER A 48 15.12 -18.86 -1.91
N ASN A 49 16.27 -18.29 -1.52
CA ASN A 49 16.81 -17.11 -2.19
C ASN A 49 17.27 -17.45 -3.62
N VAL A 50 17.93 -18.58 -3.78
CA VAL A 50 18.37 -19.06 -5.11
C VAL A 50 17.16 -19.32 -6.01
N TYR A 51 16.10 -19.93 -5.47
CA TYR A 51 14.87 -20.16 -6.23
C TYR A 51 14.13 -18.85 -6.56
N LEU A 52 14.04 -17.92 -5.62
CA LEU A 52 13.46 -16.60 -5.84
C LEU A 52 14.20 -15.83 -6.94
N GLN A 53 15.54 -15.80 -6.86
CA GLN A 53 16.38 -15.15 -7.87
C GLN A 53 16.17 -15.78 -9.27
N HIS A 54 16.11 -17.12 -9.34
CA HIS A 54 15.80 -17.82 -10.59
C HIS A 54 14.46 -17.38 -11.18
N LEU A 55 13.40 -17.37 -10.39
CA LEU A 55 12.07 -16.93 -10.83
C LEU A 55 12.05 -15.49 -11.34
N VAL A 56 12.72 -14.59 -10.61
CA VAL A 56 12.83 -13.18 -11.00
C VAL A 56 13.56 -13.04 -12.34
N HIS A 57 14.68 -13.76 -12.55
CA HIS A 57 15.42 -13.73 -13.81
C HIS A 57 14.59 -14.27 -14.98
N GLU A 58 13.84 -15.34 -14.79
CA GLU A 58 12.94 -15.87 -15.83
C GLU A 58 11.86 -14.84 -16.22
N GLU A 59 11.26 -14.15 -15.24
CA GLU A 59 10.23 -13.14 -15.50
C GLU A 59 10.81 -11.86 -16.15
N ILE A 60 12.00 -11.44 -15.78
CA ILE A 60 12.72 -10.34 -16.46
C ILE A 60 12.92 -10.68 -17.93
N LYS A 61 13.47 -11.88 -18.20
CA LYS A 61 13.73 -12.34 -19.57
C LYS A 61 12.45 -12.39 -20.41
N LYS A 62 11.35 -12.84 -19.84
CA LYS A 62 10.03 -12.86 -20.53
C LYS A 62 9.52 -11.46 -20.86
N ARG A 63 9.70 -10.48 -19.94
CA ARG A 63 9.12 -9.12 -20.08
C ARG A 63 10.01 -8.17 -20.90
N TYR A 64 11.31 -8.23 -20.71
CA TYR A 64 12.27 -7.28 -21.31
C TYR A 64 13.17 -7.92 -22.39
N GLY A 65 13.14 -9.25 -22.55
CA GLY A 65 14.01 -9.94 -23.50
C GLY A 65 15.49 -9.78 -23.16
N HIS A 66 16.29 -9.33 -24.14
CA HIS A 66 17.73 -9.10 -23.98
C HIS A 66 18.08 -7.63 -23.66
N LEU A 67 17.13 -6.71 -23.73
CA LEU A 67 17.35 -5.29 -23.51
C LEU A 67 16.66 -4.86 -22.20
N ILE A 68 17.29 -5.17 -21.08
CA ILE A 68 16.79 -4.78 -19.75
C ILE A 68 17.20 -3.33 -19.50
N PRO A 69 16.25 -2.41 -19.20
CA PRO A 69 16.59 -1.05 -18.80
C PRO A 69 17.50 -1.06 -17.56
N LYS A 70 18.54 -0.22 -17.57
CA LYS A 70 19.53 -0.15 -16.47
C LYS A 70 18.88 0.09 -15.11
N GLU A 71 17.90 0.98 -15.06
CA GLU A 71 17.13 1.27 -13.84
C GLU A 71 16.41 0.04 -13.28
N VAL A 72 15.84 -0.80 -14.14
CA VAL A 72 15.18 -2.05 -13.76
C VAL A 72 16.19 -3.03 -13.19
N GLU A 73 17.34 -3.17 -13.83
CA GLU A 73 18.41 -4.08 -13.40
C GLU A 73 18.96 -3.66 -12.02
N GLU A 74 19.35 -2.39 -11.86
CA GLU A 74 19.84 -1.83 -10.60
C GLU A 74 18.82 -2.00 -9.47
N ARG A 75 17.55 -1.71 -9.75
CA ARG A 75 16.46 -1.85 -8.77
C ARG A 75 16.29 -3.29 -8.32
N ILE A 76 16.32 -4.25 -9.23
CA ILE A 76 16.16 -5.68 -8.90
C ILE A 76 17.35 -6.19 -8.08
N GLN A 77 18.58 -5.81 -8.43
CA GLN A 77 19.76 -6.17 -7.66
C GLN A 77 19.67 -5.65 -6.22
N GLN A 78 19.27 -4.39 -6.04
CA GLN A 78 19.06 -3.79 -4.73
C GLN A 78 17.98 -4.56 -3.94
N GLU A 79 16.83 -4.83 -4.54
CA GLU A 79 15.72 -5.53 -3.88
C GLU A 79 16.12 -6.94 -3.46
N LEU A 80 16.73 -7.72 -4.34
CA LEU A 80 17.15 -9.09 -4.04
C LEU A 80 18.20 -9.13 -2.92
N SER A 81 19.13 -8.17 -2.88
CA SER A 81 20.13 -8.07 -1.81
C SER A 81 19.45 -7.85 -0.44
N ILE A 82 18.50 -6.91 -0.35
CA ILE A 82 17.75 -6.66 0.90
C ILE A 82 16.84 -7.83 1.27
N ILE A 83 16.17 -8.45 0.31
CA ILE A 83 15.32 -9.62 0.51
C ILE A 83 16.14 -10.77 1.12
N GLU A 84 17.32 -11.04 0.60
CA GLU A 84 18.23 -12.06 1.13
C GLU A 84 18.74 -11.70 2.53
N GLN A 85 19.25 -10.49 2.72
CA GLN A 85 19.73 -10.00 4.03
C GLN A 85 18.65 -10.09 5.11
N LYS A 86 17.39 -9.79 4.75
CA LYS A 86 16.23 -9.80 5.67
C LYS A 86 15.50 -11.15 5.67
N ARG A 87 16.00 -12.17 4.95
CA ARG A 87 15.41 -13.51 4.85
C ARG A 87 13.91 -13.49 4.48
N LEU A 88 13.54 -12.65 3.52
CA LEU A 88 12.14 -12.47 3.11
C LEU A 88 11.72 -13.45 1.99
N ALA A 89 12.65 -14.23 1.43
CA ALA A 89 12.40 -15.09 0.28
C ALA A 89 11.29 -16.13 0.56
N ASP A 90 11.34 -16.82 1.69
CA ASP A 90 10.30 -17.81 2.06
C ASP A 90 8.91 -17.16 2.10
N TYR A 91 8.80 -15.96 2.66
CA TYR A 91 7.53 -15.23 2.74
C TYR A 91 7.01 -14.81 1.37
N ILE A 92 7.86 -14.26 0.52
CA ILE A 92 7.48 -13.86 -0.84
C ILE A 92 7.04 -15.08 -1.64
N LEU A 93 7.77 -16.19 -1.54
CA LEU A 93 7.41 -17.46 -2.19
C LEU A 93 6.11 -18.05 -1.65
N PHE A 94 5.89 -18.01 -0.33
CA PHE A 94 4.63 -18.43 0.30
C PHE A 94 3.44 -17.65 -0.29
N VAL A 95 3.53 -16.32 -0.36
CA VAL A 95 2.47 -15.47 -0.92
C VAL A 95 2.26 -15.77 -2.41
N ARG A 96 3.36 -15.84 -3.18
CA ARG A 96 3.32 -16.16 -4.60
C ARG A 96 2.66 -17.50 -4.88
N GLU A 97 3.07 -18.58 -4.20
CA GLU A 97 2.52 -19.92 -4.41
C GLU A 97 1.05 -20.00 -3.99
N SER A 98 0.66 -19.32 -2.91
CA SER A 98 -0.74 -19.22 -2.49
C SER A 98 -1.61 -18.56 -3.58
N MET A 99 -1.16 -17.43 -4.10
CA MET A 99 -1.89 -16.71 -5.17
C MET A 99 -1.88 -17.49 -6.50
N LYS A 100 -0.75 -18.09 -6.86
CA LYS A 100 -0.61 -18.91 -8.07
C LYS A 100 -1.55 -20.11 -8.02
N THR A 101 -1.51 -20.88 -6.93
CA THR A 101 -2.38 -22.04 -6.76
C THR A 101 -3.86 -21.66 -6.83
N ALA A 102 -4.26 -20.53 -6.26
CA ALA A 102 -5.63 -20.01 -6.38
C ALA A 102 -6.02 -19.73 -7.83
N ARG A 103 -5.15 -19.04 -8.58
CA ARG A 103 -5.38 -18.72 -10.00
C ARG A 103 -5.47 -19.95 -10.89
N GLU A 104 -4.74 -21.01 -10.56
CA GLU A 104 -4.71 -22.26 -11.32
C GLU A 104 -5.86 -23.22 -10.91
N SER A 105 -6.27 -23.24 -9.64
CA SER A 105 -7.19 -24.25 -9.09
C SER A 105 -8.63 -23.77 -9.00
N LEU A 106 -8.88 -22.48 -8.80
CA LEU A 106 -10.23 -21.95 -8.66
C LEU A 106 -10.80 -21.59 -10.04
N LYS A 107 -12.08 -21.86 -10.23
CA LYS A 107 -12.77 -21.67 -11.53
C LYS A 107 -12.75 -20.22 -11.99
N SER A 108 -13.05 -19.31 -11.08
CA SER A 108 -12.99 -17.87 -11.34
C SER A 108 -12.55 -17.19 -10.06
N CYS A 109 -11.32 -16.66 -10.02
CA CYS A 109 -10.79 -15.99 -8.82
C CYS A 109 -9.79 -14.92 -9.23
N LEU A 110 -10.16 -13.66 -9.03
CA LEU A 110 -9.22 -12.56 -9.19
C LEU A 110 -8.54 -12.28 -7.85
N ILE A 111 -7.25 -12.55 -7.80
CA ILE A 111 -6.41 -12.34 -6.62
C ILE A 111 -5.13 -11.60 -7.00
N THR A 112 -4.82 -10.53 -6.26
CA THR A 112 -3.60 -9.73 -6.42
C THR A 112 -3.35 -8.95 -5.14
N SER A 113 -2.23 -8.23 -5.03
CA SER A 113 -2.01 -7.27 -3.95
C SER A 113 -2.06 -5.85 -4.51
N LEU A 114 -3.05 -5.08 -4.07
CA LEU A 114 -3.26 -3.68 -4.49
C LEU A 114 -3.20 -2.72 -3.31
N LYS A 115 -2.79 -3.17 -2.13
CA LYS A 115 -2.78 -2.35 -0.93
C LYS A 115 -1.41 -2.26 -0.30
N GLY A 116 -1.12 -1.06 0.20
CA GLY A 116 0.04 -0.80 1.02
C GLY A 116 1.39 -0.95 0.32
N ARG A 117 2.39 -1.25 1.09
CA ARG A 117 3.80 -1.22 0.69
C ARG A 117 4.22 -2.33 -0.29
N THR A 118 3.39 -3.35 -0.48
CA THR A 118 3.61 -4.42 -1.49
C THR A 118 3.88 -3.84 -2.87
N LEU A 119 3.25 -2.71 -3.19
CA LEU A 119 3.34 -2.02 -4.47
C LEU A 119 4.73 -1.43 -4.73
N CYS A 120 5.58 -1.31 -3.70
CA CYS A 120 6.90 -0.72 -3.80
C CYS A 120 7.98 -1.69 -4.31
N SER A 121 7.67 -2.97 -4.50
CA SER A 121 8.66 -3.98 -4.88
C SER A 121 8.52 -4.42 -6.33
N MET A 122 9.61 -4.28 -7.09
CA MET A 122 9.74 -4.79 -8.45
C MET A 122 9.72 -6.33 -8.48
N VAL A 123 10.29 -6.98 -7.46
CA VAL A 123 10.22 -8.44 -7.28
C VAL A 123 8.75 -8.88 -7.15
N ASN A 124 7.94 -8.21 -6.32
CA ASN A 124 6.51 -8.53 -6.19
C ASN A 124 5.75 -8.31 -7.51
N TYR A 125 6.11 -7.28 -8.29
CA TYR A 125 5.51 -7.04 -9.61
C TYR A 125 5.88 -8.11 -10.63
N LEU A 126 7.15 -8.50 -10.70
CA LEU A 126 7.62 -9.55 -11.62
C LEU A 126 6.99 -10.90 -11.31
N LEU A 127 6.79 -11.22 -10.03
CA LEU A 127 6.19 -12.48 -9.58
C LEU A 127 4.65 -12.48 -9.61
N ASP A 128 4.01 -11.49 -10.22
CA ASP A 128 2.57 -11.33 -10.29
C ASP A 128 1.84 -11.26 -8.92
N ILE A 129 2.56 -10.91 -7.86
CA ILE A 129 1.97 -10.64 -6.54
C ILE A 129 1.18 -9.33 -6.61
N THR A 130 1.73 -8.30 -7.25
CA THR A 130 1.02 -7.04 -7.55
C THR A 130 0.95 -6.77 -9.04
N SER A 131 -0.01 -5.94 -9.45
CA SER A 131 -0.18 -5.51 -10.83
C SER A 131 0.36 -4.11 -11.13
N ILE A 132 1.07 -3.49 -10.17
CA ILE A 132 1.63 -2.14 -10.29
C ILE A 132 3.15 -2.25 -10.47
N ASN A 133 3.65 -1.65 -11.56
CA ASN A 133 5.09 -1.47 -11.75
C ASN A 133 5.57 -0.30 -10.85
N PRO A 134 6.41 -0.54 -9.84
CA PRO A 134 6.84 0.52 -8.94
C PRO A 134 7.71 1.59 -9.61
N ILE A 135 8.42 1.27 -10.69
CA ILE A 135 9.29 2.21 -11.40
C ILE A 135 8.43 3.26 -12.13
N ASP A 136 7.40 2.84 -12.86
CA ASP A 136 6.52 3.72 -13.63
C ASP A 136 5.80 4.77 -12.73
N HIS A 137 5.74 4.53 -11.43
CA HIS A 137 5.05 5.37 -10.45
C HIS A 137 5.96 5.96 -9.37
N HIS A 138 7.28 5.86 -9.55
CA HIS A 138 8.29 6.38 -8.61
C HIS A 138 8.08 5.89 -7.16
N LEU A 139 7.71 4.61 -6.98
CA LEU A 139 7.53 4.00 -5.67
C LEU A 139 8.87 3.49 -5.14
N LEU A 140 9.19 3.85 -3.90
CA LEU A 140 10.46 3.53 -3.26
C LEU A 140 10.42 2.14 -2.63
N PHE A 141 11.39 1.27 -2.94
CA PHE A 141 11.50 -0.06 -2.33
C PHE A 141 11.69 0.02 -0.82
N GLU A 142 12.39 1.02 -0.35
CA GLU A 142 12.63 1.26 1.07
C GLU A 142 11.32 1.38 1.87
N MET A 143 10.22 1.79 1.24
CA MET A 143 8.90 1.78 1.88
C MET A 143 8.39 0.36 2.14
N PHE A 144 8.80 -0.64 1.34
CA PHE A 144 8.52 -2.05 1.58
C PHE A 144 9.51 -2.66 2.57
N ALA A 145 10.80 -2.65 2.25
CA ALA A 145 11.88 -3.16 3.08
C ALA A 145 13.19 -2.40 2.83
N ASP A 146 14.03 -2.29 3.85
CA ASP A 146 15.34 -1.69 3.83
C ASP A 146 16.26 -2.33 4.87
N GLU A 147 17.49 -1.83 4.99
CA GLU A 147 18.46 -2.29 5.96
C GLU A 147 18.00 -2.12 7.43
N ALA A 148 17.14 -1.13 7.70
CA ALA A 148 16.59 -0.88 9.04
C ALA A 148 15.32 -1.71 9.33
N THR A 149 14.83 -2.49 8.39
CA THR A 149 13.62 -3.30 8.56
C THR A 149 13.85 -4.41 9.59
N THR A 150 13.05 -4.40 10.65
CA THR A 150 13.15 -5.32 11.81
C THR A 150 12.01 -6.35 11.85
N HIS A 151 11.04 -6.27 10.94
CA HIS A 151 9.89 -7.18 10.90
C HIS A 151 9.49 -7.48 9.46
N ILE A 152 8.87 -8.64 9.26
CA ILE A 152 8.39 -9.06 7.94
C ILE A 152 7.34 -8.05 7.46
N PRO A 153 7.53 -7.40 6.29
CA PRO A 153 6.53 -6.50 5.72
C PRO A 153 5.30 -7.30 5.29
N CYS A 154 4.11 -6.89 5.71
CA CYS A 154 2.89 -7.59 5.32
C CYS A 154 2.57 -7.36 3.84
N ILE A 155 2.46 -8.45 3.08
CA ILE A 155 1.93 -8.49 1.71
C ILE A 155 0.45 -8.86 1.81
N CYS A 156 -0.44 -7.92 1.52
CA CYS A 156 -1.88 -8.18 1.56
C CYS A 156 -2.29 -9.03 0.35
N MET A 157 -3.00 -10.13 0.58
CA MET A 157 -3.66 -10.88 -0.49
C MET A 157 -5.07 -10.33 -0.67
N ASP A 158 -5.28 -9.50 -1.70
CA ASP A 158 -6.61 -8.97 -2.03
C ASP A 158 -7.31 -9.97 -2.94
N VAL A 159 -8.40 -10.55 -2.46
CA VAL A 159 -9.20 -11.57 -3.14
C VAL A 159 -10.56 -10.97 -3.50
N ASP A 160 -11.07 -11.27 -4.67
CA ASP A 160 -12.42 -10.88 -5.01
C ASP A 160 -13.44 -11.47 -4.03
N SER A 161 -14.47 -10.67 -3.68
CA SER A 161 -15.39 -11.02 -2.61
C SER A 161 -16.26 -12.26 -2.90
N ASP A 162 -16.45 -12.59 -4.15
CA ASP A 162 -17.30 -13.72 -4.53
C ASP A 162 -16.59 -15.06 -4.29
N ASN A 163 -15.25 -15.06 -4.36
CA ASN A 163 -14.43 -16.27 -4.24
C ASN A 163 -13.58 -16.33 -2.95
N ALA A 164 -13.72 -15.36 -2.05
CA ALA A 164 -12.92 -15.31 -0.82
C ALA A 164 -13.07 -16.55 0.07
N SER A 165 -14.28 -17.12 0.16
CA SER A 165 -14.52 -18.35 0.94
C SER A 165 -13.86 -19.57 0.33
N GLU A 166 -13.87 -19.70 -1.00
CA GLU A 166 -13.19 -20.78 -1.71
C GLU A 166 -11.67 -20.66 -1.57
N PHE A 167 -11.14 -19.43 -1.67
CA PHE A 167 -9.73 -19.18 -1.43
C PHE A 167 -9.29 -19.57 -0.02
N ILE A 168 -10.04 -19.20 1.01
CA ILE A 168 -9.74 -19.59 2.39
C ILE A 168 -9.79 -21.12 2.55
N THR A 169 -10.74 -21.79 1.91
CA THR A 169 -10.84 -23.26 1.93
C THR A 169 -9.61 -23.89 1.27
N LEU A 170 -9.16 -23.34 0.15
CA LEU A 170 -7.93 -23.76 -0.53
C LEU A 170 -6.70 -23.56 0.37
N MET A 171 -6.56 -22.38 1.00
CA MET A 171 -5.46 -22.09 1.93
C MET A 171 -5.43 -23.07 3.10
N LYS A 172 -6.59 -23.38 3.71
CA LYS A 172 -6.68 -24.36 4.78
C LYS A 172 -6.29 -25.76 4.31
N LYS A 173 -6.64 -26.14 3.08
CA LYS A 173 -6.22 -27.41 2.48
C LYS A 173 -4.70 -27.48 2.27
N MET A 174 -4.07 -26.35 1.87
CA MET A 174 -2.63 -26.28 1.64
C MET A 174 -1.82 -26.28 2.94
N TYR A 175 -2.26 -25.55 3.94
CA TYR A 175 -1.46 -25.24 5.12
C TYR A 175 -1.98 -25.86 6.43
N GLY A 176 -3.23 -26.34 6.48
CA GLY A 176 -3.79 -27.03 7.66
C GLY A 176 -3.63 -26.22 8.95
N ASN A 177 -3.02 -26.85 9.96
CA ASN A 177 -2.76 -26.25 11.28
C ASN A 177 -1.66 -25.17 11.27
N LEU A 178 -1.01 -24.90 10.13
CA LEU A 178 -0.06 -23.80 9.99
C LEU A 178 -0.75 -22.44 9.82
N MET A 179 -2.09 -22.42 9.72
CA MET A 179 -2.87 -21.19 9.66
C MET A 179 -4.15 -21.24 10.48
N ALA A 180 -4.47 -20.15 11.17
CA ALA A 180 -5.71 -20.01 11.94
C ALA A 180 -6.24 -18.55 11.84
N PRO A 181 -7.57 -18.34 11.86
CA PRO A 181 -8.13 -17.00 11.86
C PRO A 181 -7.86 -16.30 13.18
N LEU A 182 -7.61 -14.98 13.13
CA LEU A 182 -7.57 -14.16 14.33
C LEU A 182 -8.96 -13.80 14.82
N PHE A 183 -9.14 -13.67 16.12
CA PHE A 183 -10.30 -13.02 16.71
C PHE A 183 -9.90 -11.77 17.49
N PHE A 184 -10.88 -10.93 17.69
CA PHE A 184 -10.72 -9.67 18.40
C PHE A 184 -11.70 -9.60 19.58
N GLU A 185 -11.18 -9.35 20.78
CA GLU A 185 -12.00 -9.07 21.96
C GLU A 185 -12.12 -7.55 22.13
N TYR A 186 -13.33 -7.04 22.23
CA TYR A 186 -13.61 -5.63 22.46
C TYR A 186 -14.70 -5.46 23.54
N GLU A 187 -14.62 -4.37 24.27
CA GLU A 187 -15.62 -3.98 25.22
C GLU A 187 -16.65 -3.08 24.53
N ASN A 188 -17.91 -3.48 24.58
CA ASN A 188 -19.00 -2.65 24.07
C ASN A 188 -19.15 -1.43 24.98
N ARG A 189 -18.86 -0.24 24.48
CA ARG A 189 -18.86 1.03 25.25
C ARG A 189 -20.21 1.36 25.89
N SER A 190 -21.33 0.86 25.34
CA SER A 190 -22.68 1.12 25.86
C SER A 190 -23.12 0.12 26.94
N THR A 191 -22.59 -1.10 26.94
CA THR A 191 -23.04 -2.17 27.85
C THR A 191 -21.94 -2.66 28.80
N GLY A 192 -20.67 -2.26 28.62
CA GLY A 192 -19.53 -2.78 29.37
C GLY A 192 -19.22 -4.27 29.11
N GLN A 193 -19.97 -4.91 28.24
CA GLN A 193 -19.79 -6.35 27.96
C GLN A 193 -18.61 -6.58 27.00
N LYS A 194 -17.78 -7.56 27.35
CA LYS A 194 -16.72 -8.07 26.45
C LYS A 194 -17.38 -8.91 25.34
N LYS A 195 -17.14 -8.51 24.10
CA LYS A 195 -17.55 -9.23 22.89
C LYS A 195 -16.35 -9.72 22.13
N ARG A 196 -16.49 -10.87 21.47
CA ARG A 196 -15.47 -11.50 20.63
C ARG A 196 -15.95 -11.53 19.19
N LYS A 197 -15.07 -11.19 18.25
CA LYS A 197 -15.36 -11.21 16.81
C LYS A 197 -14.20 -11.81 16.05
N ILE A 198 -14.48 -12.80 15.20
CA ILE A 198 -13.48 -13.37 14.30
C ILE A 198 -13.14 -12.34 13.21
N LEU A 199 -11.84 -12.13 13.01
CA LEU A 199 -11.30 -11.27 11.95
C LEU A 199 -11.04 -12.15 10.71
N TYR A 200 -11.95 -12.12 9.75
CA TYR A 200 -11.82 -12.92 8.52
C TYR A 200 -10.81 -12.35 7.52
N ASP A 201 -10.30 -11.16 7.78
CA ASP A 201 -9.30 -10.46 7.00
C ASP A 201 -7.88 -10.58 7.58
N GLN A 202 -7.74 -11.24 8.73
CA GLN A 202 -6.44 -11.46 9.38
C GLN A 202 -6.28 -12.90 9.87
N TRP A 203 -5.16 -13.48 9.50
CA TRP A 203 -4.83 -14.89 9.78
C TRP A 203 -3.47 -14.96 10.44
N VAL A 204 -3.33 -15.82 11.43
CA VAL A 204 -2.01 -16.22 11.92
C VAL A 204 -1.50 -17.33 11.01
N ILE A 205 -0.24 -17.22 10.59
CA ILE A 205 0.48 -18.26 9.87
C ILE A 205 1.80 -18.55 10.58
N ALA A 206 2.25 -19.80 10.50
CA ALA A 206 3.50 -20.24 11.10
C ALA A 206 4.12 -21.40 10.32
N ASN A 207 5.39 -21.71 10.57
CA ASN A 207 6.09 -22.88 10.02
C ASN A 207 5.89 -24.17 10.85
N LYS A 208 5.21 -24.06 11.99
CA LYS A 208 4.86 -25.18 12.89
C LYS A 208 3.37 -25.13 13.22
N ASP A 209 2.84 -26.19 13.79
CA ASP A 209 1.45 -26.23 14.25
C ASP A 209 1.17 -25.06 15.20
N ILE A 210 0.18 -24.23 14.87
CA ILE A 210 -0.17 -23.04 15.63
C ILE A 210 -0.65 -23.42 17.04
N ASN A 211 -1.26 -24.59 17.20
CA ASN A 211 -1.71 -25.08 18.50
C ASN A 211 -0.54 -25.32 19.49
N ASP A 212 0.65 -25.62 18.98
CA ASP A 212 1.87 -25.78 19.78
C ASP A 212 2.54 -24.45 20.10
N LEU A 213 2.30 -23.41 19.31
CA LEU A 213 2.96 -22.13 19.41
C LEU A 213 2.19 -21.12 20.25
N LEU A 214 0.86 -21.11 20.14
CA LEU A 214 0.00 -20.07 20.70
C LEU A 214 -1.12 -20.69 21.58
N PRO A 215 -1.50 -20.02 22.68
CA PRO A 215 -2.69 -20.41 23.42
C PRO A 215 -3.94 -20.22 22.53
N MET A 216 -4.74 -21.28 22.41
CA MET A 216 -5.91 -21.31 21.56
C MET A 216 -7.21 -21.25 22.38
N CYS A 217 -8.28 -20.76 21.78
CA CYS A 217 -9.64 -20.84 22.33
C CYS A 217 -10.67 -21.09 21.22
N GLU A 218 -11.77 -21.71 21.59
CA GLU A 218 -12.92 -21.84 20.69
C GLU A 218 -13.79 -20.59 20.75
N ILE A 219 -14.14 -20.08 19.58
CA ILE A 219 -15.03 -18.92 19.41
C ILE A 219 -16.19 -19.36 18.54
N TYR A 220 -17.42 -19.19 19.04
CA TYR A 220 -18.61 -19.44 18.23
C TYR A 220 -18.72 -18.40 17.10
N ASP A 221 -18.73 -18.88 15.88
CA ASP A 221 -18.89 -18.07 14.68
C ASP A 221 -20.38 -17.98 14.31
N GLU A 222 -21.03 -16.88 14.68
CA GLU A 222 -22.45 -16.65 14.39
C GLU A 222 -22.78 -16.71 12.88
N LYS A 223 -21.81 -16.42 12.00
CA LYS A 223 -22.02 -16.45 10.54
C LYS A 223 -22.03 -17.86 9.98
N LYS A 224 -21.26 -18.76 10.58
CA LYS A 224 -21.13 -20.16 10.14
C LYS A 224 -21.95 -21.13 10.96
N GLY A 225 -22.36 -20.75 12.17
CA GLY A 225 -23.08 -21.58 13.10
C GLY A 225 -22.21 -22.68 13.73
N GLU A 226 -20.90 -22.52 13.80
CA GLU A 226 -19.93 -23.48 14.31
C GLU A 226 -18.90 -22.86 15.24
N ASN A 227 -18.22 -23.66 16.07
CA ASN A 227 -17.08 -23.23 16.85
C ASN A 227 -15.82 -23.23 15.98
N VAL A 228 -15.06 -22.15 16.04
CA VAL A 228 -13.78 -22.00 15.32
C VAL A 228 -12.66 -21.85 16.33
N LEU A 229 -11.61 -22.65 16.18
CA LEU A 229 -10.42 -22.59 17.01
C LEU A 229 -9.53 -21.40 16.55
N CYS A 230 -9.26 -20.49 17.47
CA CYS A 230 -8.55 -19.24 17.19
C CYS A 230 -7.44 -19.00 18.24
N PRO A 231 -6.28 -18.43 17.83
CA PRO A 231 -5.29 -17.95 18.78
C PRO A 231 -5.86 -16.86 19.68
N ILE A 232 -5.56 -16.91 20.98
CA ILE A 232 -6.00 -15.88 21.94
C ILE A 232 -5.27 -14.56 21.64
N TYR A 233 -6.03 -13.58 21.19
CA TYR A 233 -5.52 -12.25 20.83
C TYR A 233 -6.17 -11.16 21.72
N LYS A 234 -5.38 -10.42 22.49
CA LYS A 234 -5.82 -9.22 23.20
C LYS A 234 -5.41 -7.99 22.39
N LYS A 235 -6.30 -7.00 22.23
CA LYS A 235 -6.00 -5.77 21.48
C LYS A 235 -4.82 -5.01 22.07
N GLY A 236 -3.74 -4.82 21.27
CA GLY A 236 -2.58 -4.01 21.63
C GLY A 236 -1.35 -4.40 20.82
N SER A 237 -0.31 -3.56 20.84
CA SER A 237 0.99 -3.85 20.25
C SER A 237 1.63 -5.12 20.86
N GLU A 238 1.45 -5.32 22.15
CA GLU A 238 1.99 -6.45 22.90
C GLU A 238 1.59 -7.83 22.36
N THR A 239 0.36 -7.97 21.83
CA THR A 239 -0.08 -9.30 21.34
C THR A 239 0.44 -9.58 19.92
N ARG A 240 0.58 -8.55 19.09
CA ARG A 240 1.25 -8.71 17.79
C ARG A 240 2.70 -9.12 18.02
N ASP A 241 3.38 -8.47 18.94
CA ASP A 241 4.76 -8.77 19.32
C ASP A 241 4.87 -10.21 19.86
N LEU A 242 3.90 -10.66 20.68
CA LEU A 242 3.86 -12.03 21.18
C LEU A 242 3.72 -13.08 20.08
N ILE A 243 2.85 -12.85 19.07
CA ILE A 243 2.71 -13.75 17.92
C ILE A 243 4.04 -13.89 17.20
N TYR A 244 4.72 -12.80 16.94
CA TYR A 244 6.03 -12.80 16.29
C TYR A 244 7.12 -13.46 17.16
N GLU A 245 7.15 -13.18 18.48
CA GLU A 245 8.09 -13.79 19.43
C GLU A 245 7.94 -15.33 19.50
N LYS A 246 6.75 -15.84 19.26
CA LYS A 246 6.44 -17.28 19.23
C LYS A 246 6.70 -17.94 17.88
N GLY A 247 7.23 -17.23 16.91
CA GLY A 247 7.54 -17.77 15.59
C GLY A 247 6.32 -17.90 14.68
N ALA A 248 5.34 -17.01 14.82
CA ALA A 248 4.20 -16.88 13.92
C ALA A 248 4.07 -15.45 13.42
N MET A 249 3.30 -15.22 12.35
CA MET A 249 3.02 -13.88 11.84
C MET A 249 1.55 -13.66 11.50
N ILE A 250 1.16 -12.41 11.35
CA ILE A 250 -0.18 -12.04 10.89
C ILE A 250 -0.16 -11.78 9.39
N GLN A 251 -0.93 -12.59 8.64
CA GLN A 251 -1.16 -12.46 7.22
C GLN A 251 -2.52 -11.82 6.95
N SER A 252 -2.53 -10.73 6.17
CA SER A 252 -3.78 -10.11 5.70
C SER A 252 -4.28 -10.81 4.44
N ILE A 253 -5.54 -11.26 4.48
CA ILE A 253 -6.29 -11.80 3.34
C ILE A 253 -7.58 -10.99 3.25
N MET A 254 -7.62 -10.07 2.30
CA MET A 254 -8.70 -9.09 2.20
C MET A 254 -9.74 -9.54 1.17
N ASN A 255 -10.95 -9.70 1.63
CA ASN A 255 -12.13 -9.84 0.80
C ASN A 255 -12.48 -8.46 0.21
N TRP A 256 -12.40 -8.30 -1.13
CA TRP A 256 -12.50 -6.98 -1.73
C TRP A 256 -13.49 -6.91 -2.89
N GLN A 257 -14.59 -6.16 -2.68
CA GLN A 257 -15.69 -5.99 -3.62
C GLN A 257 -15.26 -5.42 -4.99
N PRO A 258 -14.39 -4.41 -5.11
CA PRO A 258 -13.96 -3.92 -6.42
C PRO A 258 -13.32 -5.00 -7.29
N LEU A 259 -12.55 -5.92 -6.71
CA LEU A 259 -12.01 -7.06 -7.47
C LEU A 259 -13.12 -8.01 -7.96
N ALA A 260 -14.20 -8.20 -7.19
CA ALA A 260 -15.33 -9.01 -7.64
C ALA A 260 -16.07 -8.36 -8.81
N VAL A 261 -16.24 -7.04 -8.79
CA VAL A 261 -16.81 -6.30 -9.93
C VAL A 261 -15.94 -6.49 -11.18
N LEU A 262 -14.63 -6.29 -11.05
CA LEU A 262 -13.67 -6.50 -12.15
C LEU A 262 -13.72 -7.94 -12.67
N ASN A 263 -13.73 -8.94 -11.76
CA ASN A 263 -13.76 -10.36 -12.13
C ASN A 263 -15.03 -10.71 -12.91
N ARG A 264 -16.21 -10.31 -12.41
CA ARG A 264 -17.50 -10.52 -13.09
C ARG A 264 -17.57 -9.86 -14.47
N MET A 265 -17.01 -8.65 -14.60
CA MET A 265 -16.90 -7.96 -15.90
C MET A 265 -16.04 -8.76 -16.86
N LEU A 266 -14.87 -9.24 -16.40
CA LEU A 266 -13.96 -10.03 -17.23
C LEU A 266 -14.54 -11.37 -17.64
N ASP A 267 -15.35 -12.03 -16.80
CA ASP A 267 -16.08 -13.25 -17.14
C ASP A 267 -17.08 -13.03 -18.30
N LYS A 268 -17.66 -11.83 -18.39
CA LYS A 268 -18.57 -11.46 -19.49
C LYS A 268 -17.83 -11.06 -20.76
N ILE A 269 -16.80 -10.23 -20.63
CA ILE A 269 -16.03 -9.68 -21.77
C ILE A 269 -15.18 -10.77 -22.44
N LYS A 270 -14.59 -11.66 -21.65
CA LYS A 270 -13.70 -12.74 -22.08
C LYS A 270 -14.13 -14.07 -21.46
N PRO A 271 -15.28 -14.63 -21.86
CA PRO A 271 -15.75 -15.90 -21.32
C PRO A 271 -14.70 -17.00 -21.55
N HIS A 272 -14.53 -17.86 -20.56
CA HIS A 272 -13.56 -18.96 -20.54
C HIS A 272 -12.07 -18.56 -20.43
N SER A 273 -11.75 -17.29 -20.18
CA SER A 273 -10.38 -16.87 -19.87
C SER A 273 -9.92 -17.44 -18.54
N SER A 274 -8.65 -17.84 -18.47
CA SER A 274 -8.03 -18.21 -17.20
C SER A 274 -7.90 -16.99 -16.27
N ASN A 275 -7.79 -17.23 -14.94
CA ASN A 275 -7.58 -16.16 -13.97
C ASN A 275 -6.25 -15.41 -14.23
N ILE A 276 -5.27 -16.08 -14.82
CA ILE A 276 -3.98 -15.48 -15.24
C ILE A 276 -4.20 -14.53 -16.42
N ASP A 277 -5.00 -14.92 -17.42
CA ASP A 277 -5.31 -14.06 -18.57
C ASP A 277 -6.13 -12.83 -18.17
N LYS A 278 -7.06 -12.98 -17.22
CA LYS A 278 -7.80 -11.86 -16.64
C LYS A 278 -6.85 -10.85 -15.97
N LEU A 279 -5.90 -11.35 -15.16
CA LEU A 279 -4.92 -10.49 -14.51
C LEU A 279 -4.01 -9.78 -15.52
N ARG A 280 -3.60 -10.51 -16.58
CA ARG A 280 -2.81 -9.94 -17.68
C ARG A 280 -3.59 -8.82 -18.39
N PHE A 281 -4.83 -9.07 -18.75
CA PHE A 281 -5.70 -8.05 -19.36
C PHE A 281 -5.80 -6.78 -18.50
N LEU A 282 -5.99 -6.92 -17.18
CA LEU A 282 -6.04 -5.77 -16.28
C LEU A 282 -4.71 -5.01 -16.21
N LYS A 283 -3.57 -5.69 -16.38
CA LYS A 283 -2.25 -5.04 -16.42
C LYS A 283 -2.02 -4.26 -17.72
N GLU A 284 -2.61 -4.70 -18.80
CA GLU A 284 -2.49 -4.12 -20.15
C GLU A 284 -3.42 -2.93 -20.39
N ILE A 285 -4.35 -2.65 -19.46
CA ILE A 285 -5.22 -1.45 -19.56
C ILE A 285 -4.33 -0.20 -19.51
N PRO A 286 -4.35 0.66 -20.57
CA PRO A 286 -3.59 1.90 -20.57
C PRO A 286 -4.10 2.85 -19.50
N LEU A 287 -3.18 3.48 -18.75
CA LEU A 287 -3.52 4.37 -17.63
C LEU A 287 -3.71 5.84 -18.06
N ASP A 288 -3.58 6.11 -19.34
CA ASP A 288 -3.74 7.39 -20.03
C ASP A 288 -4.88 7.39 -21.06
N ASP A 289 -5.80 6.42 -20.96
CA ASP A 289 -6.95 6.32 -21.88
C ASP A 289 -7.85 7.55 -21.77
N SER A 290 -7.93 8.31 -22.87
CA SER A 290 -8.64 9.58 -22.91
C SER A 290 -10.12 9.45 -22.57
N ALA A 291 -10.80 8.42 -23.11
CA ALA A 291 -12.22 8.21 -22.87
C ALA A 291 -12.51 7.88 -21.39
N THR A 292 -11.61 7.12 -20.75
CA THR A 292 -11.69 6.84 -19.32
C THR A 292 -11.45 8.10 -18.49
N MET A 293 -10.48 8.94 -18.86
CA MET A 293 -10.25 10.21 -18.18
C MET A 293 -11.41 11.19 -18.36
N ASP A 294 -12.06 11.21 -19.53
CA ASP A 294 -13.24 12.04 -19.77
C ASP A 294 -14.42 11.66 -18.86
N LEU A 295 -14.60 10.37 -18.56
CA LEU A 295 -15.59 9.93 -17.56
C LEU A 295 -15.33 10.54 -16.18
N PHE A 296 -14.08 10.64 -15.75
CA PHE A 296 -13.72 11.32 -14.50
C PHE A 296 -13.89 12.85 -14.61
N ARG A 297 -13.51 13.47 -15.72
CA ARG A 297 -13.65 14.92 -15.95
C ARG A 297 -15.10 15.39 -15.95
N THR A 298 -16.01 14.58 -16.46
CA THR A 298 -17.45 14.88 -16.49
C THR A 298 -18.15 14.53 -15.17
N GLY A 299 -17.50 13.78 -14.29
CA GLY A 299 -18.09 13.28 -13.04
C GLY A 299 -19.14 12.17 -13.27
N ASP A 300 -19.18 11.53 -14.44
CA ASP A 300 -20.07 10.38 -14.72
C ASP A 300 -19.54 9.07 -14.10
N THR A 301 -19.21 9.16 -12.82
CA THR A 301 -18.56 8.10 -12.05
C THR A 301 -19.52 7.29 -11.17
N GLU A 302 -20.78 7.22 -11.55
CA GLU A 302 -21.77 6.35 -10.90
C GLU A 302 -21.29 4.89 -10.90
N ASP A 303 -21.39 4.22 -9.74
CA ASP A 303 -20.92 2.86 -9.48
C ASP A 303 -19.39 2.65 -9.62
N ILE A 304 -18.61 3.70 -9.75
CA ILE A 304 -17.16 3.61 -9.71
C ILE A 304 -16.67 3.73 -8.25
N TYR A 305 -15.99 2.70 -7.79
CA TYR A 305 -15.47 2.63 -6.42
C TYR A 305 -14.69 3.91 -6.05
N LEU A 306 -14.91 4.47 -4.87
CA LEU A 306 -14.38 5.73 -4.34
C LEU A 306 -14.86 7.01 -5.03
N PHE A 307 -15.44 6.95 -6.22
CA PHE A 307 -15.80 8.12 -7.01
C PHE A 307 -17.32 8.28 -7.27
N ASP A 308 -18.13 7.45 -6.61
CA ASP A 308 -19.58 7.44 -6.83
C ASP A 308 -20.33 8.56 -6.08
N ALA A 309 -19.83 9.02 -4.93
CA ALA A 309 -20.53 9.99 -4.10
C ALA A 309 -20.66 11.37 -4.77
N PRO A 310 -21.81 12.09 -4.61
CA PRO A 310 -22.06 13.37 -5.29
C PRO A 310 -20.98 14.44 -5.03
N ASP A 311 -20.47 14.53 -3.80
CA ASP A 311 -19.45 15.49 -3.40
C ASP A 311 -18.09 15.23 -4.09
N ILE A 312 -17.77 13.96 -4.39
CA ILE A 312 -16.55 13.64 -5.12
C ILE A 312 -16.71 13.86 -6.63
N ARG A 313 -17.91 13.62 -7.17
CA ARG A 313 -18.19 13.94 -8.57
C ARG A 313 -18.02 15.44 -8.85
N GLU A 314 -18.48 16.31 -7.93
CA GLU A 314 -18.25 17.74 -8.01
C GLU A 314 -16.74 18.08 -7.93
N CYS A 315 -16.01 17.42 -7.02
CA CYS A 315 -14.55 17.59 -6.95
C CYS A 315 -13.83 17.16 -8.25
N LEU A 316 -14.27 16.07 -8.90
CA LEU A 316 -13.71 15.60 -10.17
C LEU A 316 -13.93 16.61 -11.30
N VAL A 317 -15.13 17.17 -11.42
CA VAL A 317 -15.44 18.22 -12.40
C VAL A 317 -14.55 19.44 -12.18
N ASN A 318 -14.37 19.86 -10.92
CA ASN A 318 -13.52 21.00 -10.57
C ASN A 318 -12.03 20.72 -10.78
N LEU A 319 -11.59 19.49 -10.52
CA LEU A 319 -10.19 19.05 -10.70
C LEU A 319 -9.82 18.93 -12.18
N HIS A 320 -10.74 18.44 -13.00
CA HIS A 320 -10.49 18.10 -14.39
C HIS A 320 -9.22 17.24 -14.56
N PRO A 321 -9.22 15.99 -14.04
CA PRO A 321 -8.02 15.17 -13.93
C PRO A 321 -7.43 14.83 -15.32
N ASP A 322 -6.10 14.91 -15.43
CA ASP A 322 -5.36 14.56 -16.65
C ASP A 322 -4.61 13.24 -16.52
N THR A 323 -4.31 12.83 -15.29
CA THR A 323 -3.49 11.66 -14.98
C THR A 323 -4.12 10.81 -13.86
N LEU A 324 -3.71 9.54 -13.80
CA LEU A 324 -4.03 8.67 -12.66
C LEU A 324 -3.57 9.30 -11.34
N MET A 325 -2.45 10.04 -11.34
CA MET A 325 -1.91 10.67 -10.14
C MET A 325 -2.77 11.81 -9.61
N ASP A 326 -3.48 12.54 -10.46
CA ASP A 326 -4.49 13.51 -10.03
C ASP A 326 -5.61 12.85 -9.23
N LEU A 327 -6.05 11.66 -9.65
CA LEU A 327 -7.07 10.87 -8.93
C LEU A 327 -6.54 10.35 -7.58
N VAL A 328 -5.27 9.92 -7.53
CA VAL A 328 -4.60 9.49 -6.29
C VAL A 328 -4.51 10.66 -5.32
N ALA A 329 -4.07 11.83 -5.78
CA ALA A 329 -3.97 13.03 -4.96
C ALA A 329 -5.35 13.49 -4.44
N LEU A 330 -6.38 13.48 -5.29
CA LEU A 330 -7.75 13.82 -4.88
C LEU A 330 -8.23 12.92 -3.74
N ASN A 331 -7.99 11.60 -3.84
CA ASN A 331 -8.39 10.66 -2.79
C ASN A 331 -7.64 10.94 -1.47
N SER A 332 -6.34 11.18 -1.53
CA SER A 332 -5.51 11.51 -0.35
C SER A 332 -5.96 12.82 0.33
N LEU A 333 -6.36 13.82 -0.46
CA LEU A 333 -6.83 15.12 0.04
C LEU A 333 -8.24 15.06 0.67
N ARG A 334 -9.04 14.04 0.34
CA ARG A 334 -10.39 13.84 0.89
C ARG A 334 -10.44 12.95 2.13
N THR A 335 -9.32 12.47 2.62
CA THR A 335 -9.28 11.71 3.88
C THR A 335 -9.84 12.52 5.06
N PRO A 336 -10.36 11.87 6.14
CA PRO A 336 -10.93 12.58 7.28
C PRO A 336 -10.01 13.62 7.91
N SER A 337 -8.70 13.43 7.82
CA SER A 337 -7.70 14.37 8.33
C SER A 337 -7.48 15.59 7.44
N ASN A 338 -7.74 15.48 6.15
CA ASN A 338 -7.45 16.54 5.17
C ASN A 338 -8.70 17.27 4.65
N ARG A 339 -9.87 16.61 4.62
CA ARG A 339 -11.11 17.16 4.03
C ARG A 339 -11.57 18.52 4.57
N ASN A 340 -11.19 18.84 5.81
CA ASN A 340 -11.53 20.12 6.46
C ASN A 340 -10.35 21.10 6.44
N THR A 341 -9.31 20.84 5.65
CA THR A 341 -8.16 21.70 5.48
C THR A 341 -8.24 22.43 4.15
N PRO A 342 -7.55 23.56 3.97
CA PRO A 342 -7.50 24.28 2.70
C PRO A 342 -6.70 23.55 1.60
N LEU A 343 -6.04 22.43 1.90
CA LEU A 343 -5.16 21.71 0.96
C LEU A 343 -5.87 21.31 -0.34
N LEU A 344 -7.11 20.79 -0.25
CA LEU A 344 -7.87 20.42 -1.45
C LEU A 344 -8.13 21.63 -2.35
N GLN A 345 -8.56 22.75 -1.76
CA GLN A 345 -8.86 23.96 -2.53
C GLN A 345 -7.58 24.54 -3.17
N GLU A 346 -6.48 24.53 -2.44
CA GLU A 346 -5.19 24.98 -2.94
C GLU A 346 -4.67 24.07 -4.06
N PHE A 347 -4.82 22.76 -3.93
CA PHE A 347 -4.47 21.79 -4.98
C PHE A 347 -5.24 22.10 -6.28
N LEU A 348 -6.56 22.26 -6.19
CA LEU A 348 -7.43 22.59 -7.33
C LEU A 348 -7.02 23.94 -7.96
N LEU A 349 -6.75 24.95 -7.13
CA LEU A 349 -6.35 26.27 -7.58
C LEU A 349 -5.00 26.24 -8.33
N ARG A 350 -4.00 25.56 -7.78
CA ARG A 350 -2.66 25.46 -8.37
C ARG A 350 -2.70 24.70 -9.71
N LYS A 351 -3.39 23.55 -9.75
CA LYS A 351 -3.61 22.82 -10.99
C LYS A 351 -4.29 23.69 -12.06
N LYS A 352 -5.37 24.37 -11.71
CA LYS A 352 -6.14 25.22 -12.63
C LYS A 352 -5.34 26.44 -13.11
N SER A 353 -4.50 27.01 -12.25
CA SER A 353 -3.73 28.21 -12.60
C SER A 353 -2.66 27.94 -13.64
N GLY A 354 -2.11 26.74 -13.68
CA GLY A 354 -0.97 26.35 -14.54
C GLY A 354 0.30 27.19 -14.30
N LYS A 355 0.34 27.95 -13.20
CA LYS A 355 1.49 28.80 -12.91
C LYS A 355 2.67 27.98 -12.40
N ALA A 356 3.86 28.34 -12.87
CA ALA A 356 5.11 27.78 -12.37
C ALA A 356 5.26 28.05 -10.87
N ILE A 357 5.64 27.01 -10.13
CA ILE A 357 5.90 27.10 -8.69
C ILE A 357 7.36 27.49 -8.49
N ASN A 358 7.58 28.50 -7.67
CA ASN A 358 8.94 28.96 -7.34
C ASN A 358 9.43 28.25 -6.08
N TYR A 359 10.29 27.24 -6.26
CA TYR A 359 10.89 26.49 -5.16
C TYR A 359 12.14 27.22 -4.61
N PRO A 360 12.33 27.26 -3.28
CA PRO A 360 13.53 27.86 -2.69
C PRO A 360 14.80 27.06 -2.99
N ILE A 361 14.67 25.76 -3.25
CA ILE A 361 15.72 24.86 -3.74
C ILE A 361 15.16 24.18 -5.00
N PRO A 362 15.81 24.30 -6.17
CA PRO A 362 15.29 23.79 -7.43
C PRO A 362 14.98 22.30 -7.44
N GLU A 363 15.76 21.49 -6.72
CA GLU A 363 15.60 20.03 -6.61
C GLU A 363 14.27 19.61 -5.94
N MET A 364 13.60 20.54 -5.25
CA MET A 364 12.26 20.29 -4.71
C MET A 364 11.22 20.07 -5.81
N ALA A 365 11.42 20.69 -6.98
CA ALA A 365 10.55 20.52 -8.14
C ALA A 365 10.44 19.06 -8.57
N GLU A 366 11.57 18.34 -8.62
CA GLU A 366 11.61 16.91 -9.01
C GLU A 366 10.72 16.02 -8.14
N VAL A 367 10.39 16.46 -6.93
CA VAL A 367 9.60 15.69 -5.96
C VAL A 367 8.17 16.22 -5.83
N LEU A 368 7.98 17.53 -5.91
CA LEU A 368 6.71 18.18 -5.57
C LEU A 368 5.88 18.61 -6.79
N ASP A 369 6.43 18.60 -8.01
CA ASP A 369 5.67 19.03 -9.20
C ASP A 369 4.47 18.13 -9.47
N GLU A 370 4.56 16.82 -9.19
CA GLU A 370 3.42 15.90 -9.34
C GLU A 370 2.20 16.25 -8.46
N THR A 371 2.42 17.05 -7.42
CA THR A 371 1.39 17.49 -6.48
C THR A 371 1.26 19.03 -6.44
N TYR A 372 1.69 19.69 -7.50
CA TYR A 372 1.62 21.15 -7.64
C TYR A 372 2.25 21.88 -6.43
N GLY A 373 3.41 21.40 -5.97
CA GLY A 373 4.17 21.99 -4.86
C GLY A 373 3.67 21.62 -3.46
N LEU A 374 2.61 20.83 -3.33
CA LEU A 374 2.12 20.39 -2.02
C LEU A 374 2.87 19.14 -1.55
N LEU A 375 3.17 19.06 -0.28
CA LEU A 375 3.70 17.84 0.35
C LEU A 375 2.54 16.96 0.83
N LEU A 376 2.18 15.94 0.05
CA LEU A 376 1.04 15.06 0.30
C LEU A 376 1.45 13.67 0.76
N TYR A 377 2.65 13.18 0.37
CA TYR A 377 3.06 11.79 0.53
C TYR A 377 4.29 11.63 1.41
N LEU A 378 4.33 10.55 2.19
CA LEU A 378 5.51 10.16 2.96
C LEU A 378 6.71 9.89 2.06
N GLU A 379 6.49 9.36 0.87
CA GLU A 379 7.50 9.12 -0.15
C GLU A 379 8.14 10.44 -0.62
N GLN A 380 7.35 11.51 -0.77
CA GLN A 380 7.88 12.84 -1.09
C GLN A 380 8.78 13.36 0.02
N LEU A 381 8.37 13.24 1.29
CA LEU A 381 9.20 13.64 2.42
C LEU A 381 10.50 12.84 2.48
N CYS A 382 10.43 11.53 2.23
CA CYS A 382 11.61 10.66 2.14
C CYS A 382 12.57 11.15 1.03
N LEU A 383 12.06 11.41 -0.17
CA LEU A 383 12.87 11.90 -1.29
C LEU A 383 13.46 13.30 -1.03
N LEU A 384 12.71 14.21 -0.43
CA LEU A 384 13.23 15.52 -0.05
C LEU A 384 14.35 15.41 0.98
N ALA A 385 14.19 14.57 2.00
CA ALA A 385 15.23 14.34 3.00
C ALA A 385 16.51 13.75 2.37
N HIS A 386 16.36 12.80 1.44
CA HIS A 386 17.47 12.25 0.69
C HIS A 386 18.14 13.29 -0.23
N LYS A 387 17.36 13.96 -1.08
CA LYS A 387 17.88 14.90 -2.08
C LYS A 387 18.48 16.15 -1.45
N LEU A 388 17.83 16.74 -0.45
CA LEU A 388 18.28 18.00 0.14
C LEU A 388 19.29 17.77 1.28
N GLY A 389 19.06 16.78 2.13
CA GLY A 389 19.86 16.53 3.34
C GLY A 389 20.93 15.44 3.18
N ASN A 390 21.07 14.85 1.99
CA ASN A 390 22.03 13.75 1.72
C ASN A 390 21.88 12.54 2.67
N LEU A 391 20.67 12.32 3.21
CA LEU A 391 20.38 11.12 4.01
C LEU A 391 20.37 9.88 3.11
N SER A 392 20.77 8.73 3.62
CA SER A 392 20.49 7.47 2.93
C SER A 392 18.96 7.30 2.76
N LEU A 393 18.50 6.57 1.75
CA LEU A 393 17.05 6.32 1.58
C LEU A 393 16.45 5.61 2.79
N SER A 394 17.21 4.72 3.47
CA SER A 394 16.77 4.06 4.71
C SER A 394 16.59 5.06 5.88
N ASP A 395 17.54 5.98 6.07
CA ASP A 395 17.42 7.04 7.09
C ASP A 395 16.28 8.00 6.75
N ALA A 396 16.17 8.42 5.50
CA ALA A 396 15.12 9.30 5.02
C ALA A 396 13.71 8.67 5.19
N ARG A 397 13.58 7.37 4.93
CA ARG A 397 12.36 6.60 5.21
C ARG A 397 12.06 6.57 6.71
N THR A 398 13.06 6.27 7.53
CA THR A 398 12.87 6.23 8.99
C THR A 398 12.45 7.60 9.52
N LEU A 399 13.08 8.67 9.04
CA LEU A 399 12.67 10.04 9.34
C LEU A 399 11.22 10.30 8.90
N SER A 400 10.84 9.97 7.66
CA SER A 400 9.48 10.20 7.16
C SER A 400 8.41 9.49 7.99
N LEU A 401 8.67 8.25 8.39
CA LEU A 401 7.77 7.49 9.27
C LEU A 401 7.72 8.05 10.70
N SER A 402 8.85 8.58 11.21
CA SER A 402 8.95 9.18 12.53
C SER A 402 8.24 10.54 12.59
N MET A 403 8.23 11.30 11.49
CA MET A 403 7.42 12.53 11.36
C MET A 403 5.94 12.25 11.57
N GLY A 404 5.43 11.10 11.12
CA GLY A 404 4.05 10.67 11.39
C GLY A 404 3.78 10.28 12.85
N ARG A 405 4.82 10.08 13.65
CA ARG A 405 4.76 9.65 15.06
C ARG A 405 5.35 10.70 16.00
N VAL A 406 5.21 11.95 15.66
CA VAL A 406 5.79 13.14 16.29
C VAL A 406 5.86 13.07 17.82
N ARG A 407 4.79 12.57 18.46
CA ARG A 407 4.72 12.51 19.94
C ARG A 407 5.63 11.46 20.57
N ARG A 408 6.01 10.44 19.78
CA ARG A 408 6.78 9.29 20.25
C ARG A 408 8.26 9.41 19.91
N ASP A 409 8.54 9.87 18.71
CA ASP A 409 9.85 9.82 18.10
C ASP A 409 10.56 11.20 18.08
N TYR A 410 10.13 12.15 18.97
CA TYR A 410 10.65 13.52 19.04
C TYR A 410 12.18 13.59 19.15
N ASP A 411 12.73 12.87 20.12
CA ASP A 411 14.17 12.90 20.39
C ASP A 411 14.96 12.31 19.20
N LEU A 412 14.47 11.28 18.56
CA LEU A 412 15.06 10.72 17.35
C LEU A 412 15.08 11.73 16.20
N VAL A 413 13.96 12.42 15.97
CA VAL A 413 13.83 13.39 14.90
C VAL A 413 14.72 14.61 15.13
N MET A 414 14.66 15.21 16.32
CA MET A 414 15.31 16.49 16.61
C MET A 414 16.78 16.34 16.98
N ASN A 415 17.18 15.26 17.65
CA ASN A 415 18.55 15.10 18.13
C ASN A 415 19.42 14.25 17.21
N HIS A 416 18.81 13.48 16.29
CA HIS A 416 19.55 12.64 15.36
C HIS A 416 19.35 13.10 13.90
N TYR A 417 18.10 13.10 13.38
CA TYR A 417 17.87 13.37 11.96
C TYR A 417 17.99 14.83 11.56
N LEU A 418 17.56 15.78 12.39
CA LEU A 418 17.74 17.22 12.08
C LEU A 418 19.23 17.60 11.90
N PRO A 419 20.15 17.24 12.81
CA PRO A 419 21.58 17.51 12.61
C PRO A 419 22.15 16.84 11.37
N MET A 420 21.75 15.57 11.08
CA MET A 420 22.18 14.87 9.86
C MET A 420 21.71 15.59 8.61
N PHE A 421 20.43 15.98 8.54
CA PHE A 421 19.83 16.68 7.42
C PHE A 421 20.55 18.02 7.15
N ILE A 422 20.77 18.82 8.20
CA ILE A 422 21.47 20.11 8.08
C ILE A 422 22.89 19.89 7.59
N LYS A 423 23.64 18.96 8.21
CA LYS A 423 25.02 18.68 7.81
C LYS A 423 25.11 18.30 6.33
N GLY A 424 24.33 17.31 5.89
CA GLY A 424 24.34 16.84 4.50
C GLY A 424 23.91 17.91 3.51
N GLY A 425 22.94 18.75 3.86
CA GLY A 425 22.51 19.86 3.03
C GLY A 425 23.54 21.00 2.93
N CYS A 426 24.23 21.31 4.02
CA CYS A 426 25.33 22.27 4.01
C CYS A 426 26.52 21.78 3.15
N GLU A 427 26.81 20.49 3.16
CA GLU A 427 27.82 19.87 2.28
C GLU A 427 27.46 20.02 0.79
N LYS A 428 26.17 20.12 0.46
CA LYS A 428 25.66 20.42 -0.89
C LYS A 428 25.63 21.91 -1.21
N GLY A 429 25.97 22.78 -0.26
CA GLY A 429 26.03 24.24 -0.45
C GLY A 429 24.78 25.01 -0.06
N TYR A 430 23.75 24.34 0.54
CA TYR A 430 22.56 25.05 1.02
C TYR A 430 22.83 25.75 2.34
N SER A 431 22.14 26.88 2.58
CA SER A 431 22.28 27.60 3.85
C SER A 431 21.61 26.82 4.99
N LYS A 432 22.26 26.86 6.17
CA LYS A 432 21.73 26.23 7.39
C LYS A 432 20.32 26.73 7.71
N ASP A 433 20.11 28.05 7.67
CA ASP A 433 18.83 28.67 8.03
C ASP A 433 17.70 28.20 7.11
N LEU A 434 17.96 28.04 5.80
CA LEU A 434 16.98 27.53 4.84
C LEU A 434 16.64 26.06 5.13
N LEU A 435 17.65 25.23 5.40
CA LEU A 435 17.45 23.81 5.75
C LEU A 435 16.66 23.65 7.04
N GLU A 436 16.95 24.47 8.07
CA GLU A 436 16.18 24.50 9.32
C GLU A 436 14.71 24.90 9.09
N GLN A 437 14.46 25.90 8.24
CA GLN A 437 13.10 26.30 7.88
C GLN A 437 12.34 25.18 7.16
N ILE A 438 12.98 24.51 6.18
CA ILE A 438 12.39 23.37 5.46
C ILE A 438 12.05 22.24 6.44
N PHE A 439 13.00 21.80 7.26
CA PHE A 439 12.79 20.72 8.21
C PHE A 439 11.72 21.07 9.25
N ASN A 440 11.74 22.27 9.79
CA ASN A 440 10.72 22.72 10.75
C ASN A 440 9.32 22.78 10.13
N SER A 441 9.19 23.10 8.84
CA SER A 441 7.91 23.05 8.13
C SER A 441 7.34 21.62 8.12
N TRP A 442 8.18 20.61 7.85
CA TRP A 442 7.77 19.21 7.88
C TRP A 442 7.32 18.78 9.28
N TRP A 443 8.07 19.20 10.29
CA TRP A 443 7.80 18.89 11.68
C TRP A 443 6.52 19.56 12.22
N GLN A 444 6.34 20.84 11.94
CA GLN A 444 5.21 21.61 12.47
C GLN A 444 3.90 21.35 11.72
N PHE A 445 3.96 21.19 10.41
CA PHE A 445 2.78 21.17 9.54
C PHE A 445 2.52 19.83 8.89
N GLY A 446 3.54 18.99 8.75
CA GLY A 446 3.44 17.65 8.23
C GLY A 446 2.90 16.65 9.25
N GLY A 447 3.43 15.47 9.22
CA GLY A 447 3.06 14.35 10.09
C GLY A 447 1.99 13.45 9.48
N TYR A 448 1.92 12.24 10.01
CA TYR A 448 1.11 11.14 9.44
C TYR A 448 -0.38 11.48 9.32
N ALA A 449 -0.89 12.39 10.12
CA ALA A 449 -2.30 12.81 10.05
C ALA A 449 -2.64 13.64 8.81
N LYS A 450 -1.63 14.19 8.11
CA LYS A 450 -1.79 15.11 6.97
C LYS A 450 -1.12 14.60 5.69
N ILE A 451 -0.03 13.85 5.82
CA ILE A 451 0.67 13.17 4.73
C ILE A 451 0.49 11.66 4.86
N PHE A 452 0.24 10.98 3.75
CA PHE A 452 -0.07 9.56 3.69
C PHE A 452 0.95 8.80 2.84
N PRO A 453 1.10 7.47 3.03
CA PRO A 453 1.79 6.67 2.04
C PRO A 453 1.04 6.73 0.69
N LYS A 454 1.71 7.14 -0.38
CA LYS A 454 1.18 7.16 -1.75
C LYS A 454 0.58 5.80 -2.14
N THR A 455 1.25 4.74 -1.72
CA THR A 455 0.86 3.35 -1.93
C THR A 455 -0.45 2.95 -1.25
N SER A 456 -0.92 3.68 -0.25
CA SER A 456 -2.22 3.41 0.39
C SER A 456 -3.39 3.67 -0.56
N ASP A 457 -3.27 4.68 -1.42
CA ASP A 457 -4.33 5.10 -2.34
C ASP A 457 -4.14 4.54 -3.74
N MET A 458 -2.88 4.39 -4.18
CA MET A 458 -2.51 4.02 -5.55
C MET A 458 -3.24 2.78 -6.07
N GLY A 459 -3.24 1.69 -5.32
CA GLY A 459 -3.89 0.46 -5.75
C GLY A 459 -5.41 0.52 -5.72
N LEU A 460 -5.98 1.29 -4.80
CA LEU A 460 -7.42 1.52 -4.72
C LEU A 460 -7.91 2.32 -5.94
N ILE A 461 -7.17 3.36 -6.28
CA ILE A 461 -7.48 4.22 -7.44
C ILE A 461 -7.26 3.46 -8.75
N LEU A 462 -6.22 2.63 -8.83
CA LEU A 462 -6.02 1.77 -10.00
C LEU A 462 -7.20 0.82 -10.24
N ALA A 463 -7.77 0.22 -9.19
CA ALA A 463 -8.97 -0.60 -9.34
C ALA A 463 -10.16 0.24 -9.81
N SER A 464 -10.35 1.44 -9.25
CA SER A 464 -11.41 2.37 -9.68
C SER A 464 -11.24 2.80 -11.14
N TYR A 465 -10.02 3.11 -11.55
CA TYR A 465 -9.69 3.44 -12.94
C TYR A 465 -10.00 2.28 -13.90
N ARG A 466 -9.62 1.06 -13.53
CA ARG A 466 -9.95 -0.14 -14.32
C ARG A 466 -11.45 -0.39 -14.41
N MET A 467 -12.22 -0.13 -13.33
CA MET A 467 -13.68 -0.17 -13.38
C MET A 467 -14.24 0.87 -14.34
N ALA A 468 -13.72 2.11 -14.31
CA ALA A 468 -14.09 3.18 -15.23
C ALA A 468 -13.77 2.82 -16.70
N TYR A 469 -12.59 2.26 -16.96
CA TYR A 469 -12.19 1.77 -18.27
C TYR A 469 -13.19 0.71 -18.79
N LEU A 470 -13.54 -0.26 -17.96
CA LEU A 470 -14.51 -1.29 -18.35
C LEU A 470 -15.92 -0.70 -18.57
N LYS A 471 -16.35 0.28 -17.79
CA LYS A 471 -17.63 0.99 -17.98
C LYS A 471 -17.67 1.70 -19.34
N VAL A 472 -16.58 2.37 -19.72
CA VAL A 472 -16.48 3.14 -20.97
C VAL A 472 -16.41 2.22 -22.19
N HIS A 473 -15.55 1.20 -22.16
CA HIS A 473 -15.24 0.38 -23.31
C HIS A 473 -16.19 -0.83 -23.49
N TYR A 474 -16.91 -1.22 -22.41
CA TYR A 474 -17.86 -2.35 -22.40
C TYR A 474 -19.18 -1.97 -21.72
N PRO A 475 -19.89 -0.92 -22.22
CA PRO A 475 -21.05 -0.35 -21.53
C PRO A 475 -22.23 -1.33 -21.43
N LYS A 476 -22.38 -2.24 -22.39
CA LYS A 476 -23.43 -3.25 -22.38
C LYS A 476 -23.22 -4.24 -21.22
N GLU A 477 -22.04 -4.82 -21.13
CA GLU A 477 -21.65 -5.78 -20.10
C GLU A 477 -21.64 -5.12 -18.72
N TRP A 478 -21.26 -3.83 -18.63
CA TRP A 478 -21.32 -3.03 -17.41
C TRP A 478 -22.76 -2.89 -16.90
N THR A 479 -23.71 -2.50 -17.76
CA THR A 479 -25.13 -2.35 -17.39
C THR A 479 -25.72 -3.68 -16.92
N GLU A 480 -25.45 -4.78 -17.61
CA GLU A 480 -25.91 -6.11 -17.22
C GLU A 480 -25.33 -6.54 -15.86
N GLN A 481 -24.07 -6.19 -15.57
CA GLN A 481 -23.44 -6.49 -14.29
C GLN A 481 -24.09 -5.68 -13.14
N GLN A 482 -24.43 -4.41 -13.38
CA GLN A 482 -25.10 -3.54 -12.40
C GLN A 482 -26.51 -4.05 -12.03
N ILE A 483 -27.28 -4.49 -13.00
CA ILE A 483 -28.61 -5.08 -12.76
C ILE A 483 -28.48 -6.25 -11.78
N LEU A 484 -27.53 -7.17 -11.99
CA LEU A 484 -27.29 -8.29 -11.10
C LEU A 484 -26.89 -7.84 -9.69
N THR A 485 -25.99 -6.87 -9.57
CA THR A 485 -25.55 -6.35 -8.27
C THR A 485 -26.71 -5.72 -7.48
N ASN A 486 -27.59 -4.98 -8.14
CA ASN A 486 -28.74 -4.34 -7.53
C ASN A 486 -29.84 -5.33 -7.11
N ILE A 487 -30.00 -6.44 -7.82
CA ILE A 487 -30.93 -7.52 -7.43
C ILE A 487 -30.48 -8.17 -6.12
N PHE A 488 -29.19 -8.35 -5.89
CA PHE A 488 -28.63 -8.93 -4.64
C PHE A 488 -28.50 -7.92 -3.49
N ARG A 489 -28.66 -6.60 -3.72
CA ARG A 489 -28.67 -5.58 -2.66
C ARG A 489 -30.06 -5.33 -2.06
N ARG A 490 -31.12 -5.86 -2.67
CA ARG A 490 -32.50 -5.85 -2.16
C ARG A 490 -32.78 -7.12 -1.34
#